data_6e60548d23cdc32b85c63d706a31c143
#
_entry.id   6e60548d23cdc32b85c63d706a31c143
#
_cell.length_a   1.000
_cell.length_b   1.000
_cell.length_c   1.000
_cell.angle_alpha   90.00
_cell.angle_beta   90.00
_cell.angle_gamma   90.00
#
_symmetry.space_group_name_H-M   'P 1'
#
loop_
_entity.id
_entity.type
_entity.pdbx_description
1 polymer ?
#
loop_
_entity_poly.entity_id
_entity_poly.type
_entity_poly.pdbx_seq_one_letter_code
_entity_poly.pdbx_strand_id
1 'polypeptide(L)'
;MANKKGRRRRFGAVRQYRSGRWTASYLGPDGERIRADETFETRKDAEIWLSQVEADLSRGDWRAPDAGAVNFGVYAEKWVEERELAVRTEDLYRHLLRLYILPAFGGLDLDEITAPRVREWRAERLRATRAKTTVAKAYRLLKGILETAVDDDLITRNPCRIKGAGKESAAERRIATVAQVDALADAIGIRWRLMVYLGAYGPMRPEELAGLRRRDVDVDNLVIRVRVAEPERTNGKRAPGPTKSDAGARVVVLPPFLRKEVKRHLDWFAEKGPDGLVFVGEKGAAFRRTTFGRKWRRAREIAGLPDGFRFYDLRHTGHTLSTRSGATLRDTMVRAGQSSEKAALIYQHSDEDRQREVAAGLDDLVRAERAKQRKPG
;
A
#
# COMPACT_ATOMS: atom_id res chain seq x y z
N MET A 1 -28.12 13.18 71.17
CA MET A 1 -27.56 13.86 69.94
C MET A 1 -28.01 13.10 68.73
N ALA A 2 -28.89 13.69 67.92
CA ALA A 2 -29.47 13.02 66.76
C ALA A 2 -28.43 12.89 65.63
N ASN A 3 -28.20 11.67 65.21
CA ASN A 3 -27.28 11.30 64.13
C ASN A 3 -27.83 11.93 62.82
N LYS A 4 -27.19 13.00 62.30
CA LYS A 4 -27.54 13.60 61.00
C LYS A 4 -27.36 12.52 59.92
N LYS A 5 -28.43 11.86 59.47
CA LYS A 5 -28.47 11.04 58.25
C LYS A 5 -27.93 11.86 57.10
N GLY A 6 -26.71 11.58 56.65
CA GLY A 6 -26.14 12.20 55.47
C GLY A 6 -27.05 11.98 54.28
N ARG A 7 -27.24 13.01 53.45
CA ARG A 7 -28.05 12.98 52.21
C ARG A 7 -27.55 11.78 51.36
N ARG A 8 -28.39 10.76 51.11
CA ARG A 8 -28.08 9.64 50.26
C ARG A 8 -27.76 10.18 48.89
N ARG A 9 -26.57 9.84 48.38
CA ARG A 9 -26.18 10.19 47.02
C ARG A 9 -27.11 9.48 46.03
N ARG A 10 -27.45 10.14 44.92
CA ARG A 10 -28.35 9.62 43.87
C ARG A 10 -27.65 8.56 43.02
N PHE A 11 -26.34 8.72 42.77
CA PHE A 11 -25.52 7.85 41.94
C PHE A 11 -24.30 7.36 42.71
N GLY A 12 -24.04 6.03 42.68
CA GLY A 12 -22.88 5.39 43.27
C GLY A 12 -22.83 5.39 44.80
N ALA A 13 -21.78 4.81 45.36
CA ALA A 13 -21.53 4.72 46.79
C ALA A 13 -20.05 5.04 47.11
N VAL A 14 -19.83 5.73 48.23
CA VAL A 14 -18.50 6.07 48.74
C VAL A 14 -18.35 5.41 50.13
N ARG A 15 -17.21 4.75 50.38
CA ARG A 15 -16.92 4.09 51.61
C ARG A 15 -15.51 4.44 52.10
N GLN A 16 -15.33 4.63 53.39
CA GLN A 16 -14.01 4.78 54.00
C GLN A 16 -13.46 3.43 54.46
N TYR A 17 -12.17 3.17 54.17
CA TYR A 17 -11.44 2.04 54.69
C TYR A 17 -10.90 2.33 56.08
N ARG A 18 -10.50 1.29 56.80
CA ARG A 18 -9.84 1.41 58.13
C ARG A 18 -8.51 2.19 58.06
N SER A 19 -7.89 2.23 56.88
CA SER A 19 -6.68 3.02 56.60
C SER A 19 -6.93 4.55 56.49
N GLY A 20 -8.19 4.97 56.59
CA GLY A 20 -8.56 6.37 56.43
C GLY A 20 -8.81 6.79 54.94
N ARG A 21 -8.37 6.00 54.00
CA ARG A 21 -8.60 6.27 52.56
C ARG A 21 -10.03 5.94 52.14
N TRP A 22 -10.47 6.56 51.05
CA TRP A 22 -11.84 6.40 50.53
C TRP A 22 -11.83 5.57 49.24
N THR A 23 -12.89 4.84 48.99
CA THR A 23 -13.18 4.14 47.76
C THR A 23 -14.56 4.53 47.26
N ALA A 24 -14.76 4.47 45.92
CA ALA A 24 -16.01 4.70 45.28
C ALA A 24 -16.47 3.47 44.47
N SER A 25 -17.77 3.29 44.32
CA SER A 25 -18.34 2.25 43.46
C SER A 25 -19.67 2.69 42.89
N TYR A 26 -20.02 2.17 41.74
CA TYR A 26 -21.29 2.43 41.04
C TYR A 26 -21.81 1.14 40.40
N LEU A 27 -23.01 1.18 39.83
CA LEU A 27 -23.56 0.11 39.01
C LEU A 27 -23.30 0.49 37.54
N GLY A 28 -22.62 -0.40 36.82
CA GLY A 28 -22.45 -0.30 35.37
C GLY A 28 -23.77 -0.45 34.60
N PRO A 29 -23.77 -0.24 33.27
CA PRO A 29 -24.97 -0.41 32.43
C PRO A 29 -25.54 -1.83 32.48
N ASP A 30 -24.69 -2.82 32.70
CA ASP A 30 -25.00 -4.24 32.84
C ASP A 30 -25.56 -4.63 34.24
N GLY A 31 -25.58 -3.67 35.16
CA GLY A 31 -25.99 -3.88 36.54
C GLY A 31 -24.91 -4.44 37.48
N GLU A 32 -23.69 -4.66 36.98
CA GLU A 32 -22.56 -5.08 37.80
C GLU A 32 -22.02 -3.93 38.63
N ARG A 33 -21.51 -4.27 39.84
CA ARG A 33 -20.91 -3.27 40.72
C ARG A 33 -19.43 -3.07 40.40
N ILE A 34 -19.12 -1.94 39.82
CA ILE A 34 -17.79 -1.50 39.47
C ILE A 34 -17.21 -0.64 40.61
N ARG A 35 -15.96 -0.90 41.00
CA ARG A 35 -15.21 -0.08 41.96
C ARG A 35 -14.15 0.73 41.21
N ALA A 36 -13.82 1.89 41.82
CA ALA A 36 -12.64 2.64 41.39
C ALA A 36 -11.38 1.80 41.61
N ASP A 37 -10.48 1.80 40.63
CA ASP A 37 -9.21 1.07 40.65
C ASP A 37 -8.22 1.66 41.65
N GLU A 38 -8.46 2.90 42.08
CA GLU A 38 -7.66 3.65 43.02
C GLU A 38 -8.46 3.96 44.30
N THR A 39 -7.73 4.33 45.35
CA THR A 39 -8.30 4.85 46.59
C THR A 39 -8.03 6.36 46.67
N PHE A 40 -8.97 7.10 47.22
CA PHE A 40 -8.92 8.56 47.32
C PHE A 40 -8.50 9.00 48.73
N GLU A 41 -7.83 10.13 48.83
CA GLU A 41 -7.43 10.71 50.11
C GLU A 41 -8.60 11.32 50.84
N THR A 42 -9.51 11.96 50.09
CA THR A 42 -10.69 12.58 50.70
C THR A 42 -11.99 11.99 50.14
N ARG A 43 -13.05 12.10 50.94
CA ARG A 43 -14.40 11.77 50.47
C ARG A 43 -14.82 12.60 49.24
N LYS A 44 -14.39 13.85 49.19
CA LYS A 44 -14.71 14.76 48.11
C LYS A 44 -14.12 14.28 46.77
N ASP A 45 -12.89 13.77 46.79
CA ASP A 45 -12.25 13.26 45.55
C ASP A 45 -12.99 12.02 45.04
N ALA A 46 -13.39 11.11 45.91
CA ALA A 46 -14.21 9.97 45.54
C ALA A 46 -15.60 10.37 44.98
N GLU A 47 -16.17 11.46 45.49
CA GLU A 47 -17.44 12.02 45.00
C GLU A 47 -17.28 12.71 43.66
N ILE A 48 -16.17 13.40 43.41
CA ILE A 48 -15.84 14.01 42.12
C ILE A 48 -15.68 12.90 41.06
N TRP A 49 -14.91 11.85 41.35
CA TRP A 49 -14.76 10.71 40.48
C TRP A 49 -16.13 10.09 40.07
N LEU A 50 -17.02 9.85 41.05
CA LEU A 50 -18.37 9.34 40.74
C LEU A 50 -19.20 10.29 39.88
N SER A 51 -19.04 11.61 40.05
CA SER A 51 -19.74 12.58 39.24
C SER A 51 -19.23 12.61 37.77
N GLN A 52 -17.95 12.35 37.57
CA GLN A 52 -17.37 12.17 36.22
C GLN A 52 -17.94 10.94 35.55
N VAL A 53 -17.95 9.80 36.26
CA VAL A 53 -18.53 8.53 35.75
C VAL A 53 -20.03 8.70 35.44
N GLU A 54 -20.81 9.40 36.28
CA GLU A 54 -22.21 9.68 36.00
C GLU A 54 -22.41 10.52 34.76
N ALA A 55 -21.53 11.51 34.55
CA ALA A 55 -21.54 12.34 33.35
C ALA A 55 -21.17 11.54 32.09
N ASP A 56 -20.18 10.65 32.17
CA ASP A 56 -19.78 9.79 31.07
C ASP A 56 -20.89 8.80 30.70
N LEU A 57 -21.54 8.19 31.66
CA LEU A 57 -22.72 7.35 31.44
C LEU A 57 -23.87 8.12 30.76
N SER A 58 -24.12 9.35 31.22
CA SER A 58 -25.18 10.19 30.66
C SER A 58 -24.92 10.62 29.22
N ARG A 59 -23.66 10.78 28.83
CA ARG A 59 -23.24 11.14 27.45
C ARG A 59 -23.09 9.94 26.53
N GLY A 60 -23.10 8.72 27.07
CA GLY A 60 -22.76 7.51 26.31
C GLY A 60 -21.25 7.32 26.10
N ASP A 61 -20.41 8.09 26.79
CA ASP A 61 -18.94 8.01 26.70
C ASP A 61 -18.33 6.99 27.68
N TRP A 62 -19.16 6.35 28.49
CA TRP A 62 -18.71 5.42 29.51
C TRP A 62 -18.16 4.14 28.90
N ARG A 63 -17.05 3.67 29.45
CA ARG A 63 -16.41 2.39 29.09
C ARG A 63 -16.12 1.56 30.33
N ALA A 64 -16.20 0.24 30.19
CA ALA A 64 -15.77 -0.64 31.26
C ALA A 64 -14.29 -0.41 31.59
N PRO A 65 -13.89 -0.36 32.85
CA PRO A 65 -12.49 -0.15 33.25
C PRO A 65 -11.52 -1.16 32.63
N ASP A 66 -11.98 -2.36 32.39
CA ASP A 66 -11.24 -3.49 31.82
C ASP A 66 -11.46 -3.67 30.31
N ALA A 67 -12.18 -2.75 29.66
CA ALA A 67 -12.44 -2.82 28.20
C ALA A 67 -11.16 -2.96 27.38
N GLY A 68 -10.06 -2.34 27.84
CA GLY A 68 -8.75 -2.40 27.19
C GLY A 68 -7.90 -3.62 27.56
N ALA A 69 -8.33 -4.47 28.50
CA ALA A 69 -7.65 -5.69 28.93
C ALA A 69 -7.87 -6.83 27.89
N VAL A 70 -7.62 -6.50 26.63
CA VAL A 70 -7.70 -7.41 25.47
C VAL A 70 -6.31 -7.56 24.89
N ASN A 71 -5.81 -8.80 24.80
CA ASN A 71 -4.49 -9.06 24.26
C ASN A 71 -4.37 -8.56 22.81
N PHE A 72 -3.42 -7.66 22.60
CA PHE A 72 -3.19 -7.05 21.28
C PHE A 72 -2.86 -8.07 20.19
N GLY A 73 -2.07 -9.11 20.49
CA GLY A 73 -1.70 -10.13 19.51
C GLY A 73 -2.92 -10.85 18.94
N VAL A 74 -3.81 -11.28 19.84
CA VAL A 74 -5.09 -11.95 19.47
C VAL A 74 -5.98 -10.98 18.68
N TYR A 75 -6.13 -9.75 19.16
CA TYR A 75 -6.93 -8.73 18.50
C TYR A 75 -6.41 -8.40 17.08
N ALA A 76 -5.10 -8.24 16.94
CA ALA A 76 -4.48 -7.91 15.65
C ALA A 76 -4.61 -9.02 14.60
N GLU A 77 -4.48 -10.29 15.01
CA GLU A 77 -4.68 -11.42 14.08
C GLU A 77 -6.15 -11.49 13.63
N LYS A 78 -7.09 -11.40 14.56
CA LYS A 78 -8.52 -11.35 14.28
C LYS A 78 -8.87 -10.18 13.36
N TRP A 79 -8.31 -8.99 13.60
CA TRP A 79 -8.49 -7.80 12.78
C TRP A 79 -8.09 -8.01 11.31
N VAL A 80 -7.04 -8.80 11.04
CA VAL A 80 -6.64 -9.16 9.67
C VAL A 80 -7.57 -10.19 9.06
N GLU A 81 -8.05 -11.17 9.85
CA GLU A 81 -8.93 -12.25 9.40
C GLU A 81 -10.32 -11.76 8.99
N GLU A 82 -10.86 -10.80 9.72
CA GLU A 82 -12.21 -10.28 9.49
C GLU A 82 -12.31 -9.31 8.30
N ARG A 83 -11.17 -8.97 7.66
CA ARG A 83 -11.16 -8.01 6.56
C ARG A 83 -11.08 -8.69 5.20
N GLU A 84 -11.89 -8.23 4.26
CA GLU A 84 -11.79 -8.61 2.84
C GLU A 84 -10.55 -7.95 2.20
N LEU A 85 -9.39 -8.56 2.40
CA LEU A 85 -8.14 -8.05 1.88
C LEU A 85 -7.76 -8.73 0.56
N ALA A 86 -7.23 -7.95 -0.37
CA ALA A 86 -6.54 -8.54 -1.51
C ALA A 86 -5.38 -9.41 -1.00
N VAL A 87 -5.20 -10.59 -1.58
CA VAL A 87 -4.24 -11.62 -1.16
C VAL A 87 -2.84 -11.08 -0.84
N ARG A 88 -2.31 -10.15 -1.65
CA ARG A 88 -1.00 -9.54 -1.38
C ARG A 88 -1.00 -8.56 -0.21
N THR A 89 -2.13 -7.92 0.07
CA THR A 89 -2.27 -7.04 1.23
C THR A 89 -2.29 -7.85 2.50
N GLU A 90 -3.02 -8.97 2.49
CA GLU A 90 -3.03 -9.93 3.60
C GLU A 90 -1.63 -10.49 3.87
N ASP A 91 -0.93 -11.00 2.84
CA ASP A 91 0.46 -11.48 2.96
C ASP A 91 1.38 -10.40 3.55
N LEU A 92 1.22 -9.14 3.13
CA LEU A 92 1.98 -8.02 3.67
C LEU A 92 1.64 -7.75 5.13
N TYR A 93 0.37 -7.72 5.50
CA TYR A 93 -0.06 -7.44 6.88
C TYR A 93 0.41 -8.52 7.83
N ARG A 94 0.24 -9.81 7.48
CA ARG A 94 0.78 -10.93 8.27
C ARG A 94 2.30 -10.87 8.40
N HIS A 95 3.02 -10.49 7.34
CA HIS A 95 4.48 -10.28 7.40
C HIS A 95 4.86 -9.14 8.34
N LEU A 96 4.17 -7.99 8.27
CA LEU A 96 4.44 -6.83 9.12
C LEU A 96 4.08 -7.12 10.59
N LEU A 97 2.97 -7.79 10.84
CA LEU A 97 2.62 -8.24 12.20
C LEU A 97 3.71 -9.12 12.76
N ARG A 98 4.02 -10.23 12.11
CA ARG A 98 4.96 -11.23 12.60
C ARG A 98 6.36 -10.69 12.87
N LEU A 99 6.91 -9.86 11.97
CA LEU A 99 8.32 -9.46 12.05
C LEU A 99 8.56 -8.09 12.69
N TYR A 100 7.56 -7.22 12.68
CA TYR A 100 7.76 -5.84 13.12
C TYR A 100 6.92 -5.46 14.33
N ILE A 101 5.69 -5.94 14.45
CA ILE A 101 4.70 -5.45 15.43
C ILE A 101 4.59 -6.41 16.63
N LEU A 102 4.24 -7.67 16.39
CA LEU A 102 4.01 -8.66 17.45
C LEU A 102 5.21 -8.90 18.37
N PRO A 103 6.48 -8.85 17.91
CA PRO A 103 7.61 -8.97 18.83
C PRO A 103 7.67 -7.90 19.92
N ALA A 104 7.02 -6.75 19.70
CA ALA A 104 7.03 -5.64 20.67
C ALA A 104 5.71 -5.48 21.43
N PHE A 105 4.60 -5.82 20.80
CA PHE A 105 3.26 -5.54 21.35
C PHE A 105 2.39 -6.78 21.53
N GLY A 106 2.74 -7.92 20.95
CA GLY A 106 1.87 -9.10 20.91
C GLY A 106 1.50 -9.69 22.27
N GLY A 107 2.35 -9.50 23.28
CA GLY A 107 2.08 -9.95 24.66
C GLY A 107 1.41 -8.90 25.56
N LEU A 108 1.15 -7.70 25.04
CA LEU A 108 0.55 -6.61 25.81
C LEU A 108 -0.96 -6.57 25.59
N ASP A 109 -1.67 -6.01 26.55
CA ASP A 109 -3.05 -5.62 26.39
C ASP A 109 -3.15 -4.27 25.64
N LEU A 110 -4.31 -3.98 25.03
CA LEU A 110 -4.52 -2.78 24.22
C LEU A 110 -4.27 -1.49 24.98
N ASP A 111 -4.66 -1.42 26.26
CA ASP A 111 -4.49 -0.26 27.15
C ASP A 111 -3.03 -0.07 27.60
N GLU A 112 -2.22 -1.13 27.60
CA GLU A 112 -0.80 -1.06 27.89
C GLU A 112 0.04 -0.46 26.75
N ILE A 113 -0.54 -0.35 25.53
CA ILE A 113 0.13 0.23 24.36
C ILE A 113 0.08 1.75 24.43
N THR A 114 1.07 2.34 25.05
CA THR A 114 1.16 3.80 25.24
C THR A 114 1.91 4.51 24.12
N ALA A 115 1.67 5.82 23.98
CA ALA A 115 2.39 6.64 22.97
C ALA A 115 3.92 6.65 23.18
N PRO A 116 4.50 6.64 24.39
CA PRO A 116 5.94 6.42 24.59
C PRO A 116 6.41 5.09 24.01
N ARG A 117 5.76 3.97 24.32
CA ARG A 117 6.13 2.63 23.81
C ARG A 117 6.12 2.60 22.26
N VAL A 118 5.14 3.22 21.62
CA VAL A 118 5.08 3.32 20.16
C VAL A 118 6.26 4.14 19.60
N ARG A 119 6.67 5.22 20.29
CA ARG A 119 7.84 6.01 19.87
C ARG A 119 9.14 5.22 19.98
N GLU A 120 9.34 4.51 21.09
CA GLU A 120 10.52 3.67 21.36
C GLU A 120 10.63 2.55 20.32
N TRP A 121 9.54 1.79 20.15
CA TRP A 121 9.47 0.75 19.12
C TRP A 121 9.85 1.27 17.72
N ARG A 122 9.27 2.39 17.31
CA ARG A 122 9.57 2.95 15.98
C ARG A 122 11.04 3.36 15.86
N ALA A 123 11.59 4.00 16.87
CA ALA A 123 13.00 4.40 16.89
C ALA A 123 13.94 3.19 16.82
N GLU A 124 13.63 2.13 17.56
CA GLU A 124 14.35 0.87 17.51
C GLU A 124 14.30 0.22 16.12
N ARG A 125 13.09 0.09 15.51
CA ARG A 125 12.95 -0.46 14.16
C ARG A 125 13.73 0.34 13.11
N LEU A 126 13.74 1.66 13.21
CA LEU A 126 14.50 2.53 12.30
C LEU A 126 16.02 2.38 12.46
N ARG A 127 16.51 2.07 13.66
CA ARG A 127 17.93 1.76 13.92
C ARG A 127 18.30 0.36 13.41
N ALA A 128 17.41 -0.61 13.61
CA ALA A 128 17.66 -2.01 13.23
C ALA A 128 17.58 -2.27 11.73
N THR A 129 16.97 -1.39 10.93
CA THR A 129 16.79 -1.63 9.49
C THR A 129 17.02 -0.40 8.62
N ARG A 130 17.60 -0.61 7.42
CA ARG A 130 17.65 0.41 6.37
C ARG A 130 16.31 0.59 5.63
N ALA A 131 15.34 -0.31 5.86
CA ALA A 131 14.05 -0.32 5.16
C ALA A 131 13.02 0.63 5.79
N LYS A 132 13.32 1.93 5.82
CA LYS A 132 12.45 2.98 6.41
C LYS A 132 11.00 2.91 5.91
N THR A 133 10.79 2.57 4.64
CA THR A 133 9.45 2.40 4.05
C THR A 133 8.68 1.23 4.66
N THR A 134 9.37 0.14 5.05
CA THR A 134 8.73 -0.99 5.72
C THR A 134 8.30 -0.62 7.14
N VAL A 135 9.13 0.14 7.86
CA VAL A 135 8.77 0.67 9.19
C VAL A 135 7.57 1.61 9.11
N ALA A 136 7.51 2.48 8.07
CA ALA A 136 6.35 3.34 7.83
C ALA A 136 5.07 2.54 7.55
N LYS A 137 5.16 1.43 6.81
CA LYS A 137 4.04 0.52 6.57
C LYS A 137 3.59 -0.19 7.85
N ALA A 138 4.53 -0.70 8.65
CA ALA A 138 4.23 -1.31 9.94
C ALA A 138 3.56 -0.32 10.90
N TYR A 139 4.03 0.93 10.93
CA TYR A 139 3.41 1.99 11.72
C TYR A 139 1.96 2.29 11.27
N ARG A 140 1.69 2.32 9.96
CA ARG A 140 0.32 2.51 9.44
C ARG A 140 -0.59 1.35 9.81
N LEU A 141 -0.08 0.11 9.73
CA LEU A 141 -0.84 -1.07 10.11
C LEU A 141 -1.18 -1.03 11.60
N LEU A 142 -0.19 -0.80 12.47
CA LEU A 142 -0.41 -0.66 13.92
C LEU A 142 -1.42 0.46 14.21
N LYS A 143 -1.28 1.61 13.54
CA LYS A 143 -2.23 2.72 13.70
C LYS A 143 -3.65 2.31 13.29
N GLY A 144 -3.81 1.60 12.17
CA GLY A 144 -5.11 1.16 11.69
C GLY A 144 -5.80 0.17 12.64
N ILE A 145 -5.04 -0.78 13.20
CA ILE A 145 -5.54 -1.74 14.20
C ILE A 145 -6.00 -1.00 15.46
N LEU A 146 -5.18 -0.10 15.98
CA LEU A 146 -5.51 0.66 17.19
C LEU A 146 -6.60 1.73 16.98
N GLU A 147 -6.82 2.18 15.73
CA GLU A 147 -7.97 3.03 15.41
C GLU A 147 -9.28 2.24 15.51
N THR A 148 -9.28 1.00 14.98
CA THR A 148 -10.44 0.12 15.15
C THR A 148 -10.68 -0.19 16.65
N ALA A 149 -9.64 -0.37 17.46
CA ALA A 149 -9.80 -0.56 18.88
C ALA A 149 -10.39 0.69 19.61
N VAL A 150 -10.19 1.90 19.05
CA VAL A 150 -10.90 3.11 19.50
C VAL A 150 -12.36 3.07 19.06
N ASP A 151 -12.63 2.70 17.80
CA ASP A 151 -13.98 2.60 17.25
C ASP A 151 -14.82 1.50 17.96
N ASP A 152 -14.15 0.43 18.44
CA ASP A 152 -14.73 -0.67 19.22
C ASP A 152 -14.87 -0.33 20.74
N ASP A 153 -14.56 0.91 21.13
CA ASP A 153 -14.60 1.38 22.52
C ASP A 153 -13.66 0.64 23.51
N LEU A 154 -12.65 -0.08 23.00
CA LEU A 154 -11.68 -0.79 23.82
C LEU A 154 -10.62 0.14 24.42
N ILE A 155 -10.20 1.18 23.69
CA ILE A 155 -9.27 2.21 24.18
C ILE A 155 -9.80 3.61 23.88
N THR A 156 -9.50 4.57 24.75
CA THR A 156 -10.01 5.94 24.63
C THR A 156 -9.40 6.75 23.48
N ARG A 157 -8.20 6.39 23.05
CA ARG A 157 -7.45 7.15 22.04
C ARG A 157 -6.34 6.32 21.42
N ASN A 158 -6.10 6.53 20.16
CA ASN A 158 -5.02 5.88 19.43
C ASN A 158 -3.64 6.42 19.89
N PRO A 159 -2.73 5.56 20.41
CA PRO A 159 -1.39 5.97 20.81
C PRO A 159 -0.44 6.31 19.64
N CYS A 160 -0.80 5.95 18.40
CA CYS A 160 -0.01 6.20 17.20
C CYS A 160 -0.13 7.65 16.70
N ARG A 161 0.53 8.62 17.39
CA ARG A 161 0.39 10.06 17.16
C ARG A 161 1.59 10.74 16.49
N ILE A 162 2.58 9.97 16.02
CA ILE A 162 3.79 10.54 15.43
C ILE A 162 3.49 11.11 14.05
N LYS A 163 3.59 12.42 13.92
CA LYS A 163 3.36 13.13 12.66
C LYS A 163 4.32 12.64 11.57
N GLY A 164 3.79 12.23 10.44
CA GLY A 164 4.58 11.77 9.29
C GLY A 164 5.20 10.37 9.41
N ALA A 165 5.01 9.64 10.53
CA ALA A 165 5.62 8.32 10.74
C ALA A 165 5.19 7.27 9.71
N GLY A 166 3.99 7.40 9.15
CA GLY A 166 3.48 6.55 8.08
C GLY A 166 3.81 7.01 6.66
N LYS A 167 4.51 8.15 6.48
CA LYS A 167 4.91 8.59 5.14
C LYS A 167 6.04 7.73 4.60
N GLU A 168 5.87 7.24 3.38
CA GLU A 168 6.94 6.56 2.65
C GLU A 168 7.75 7.62 1.91
N SER A 169 9.05 7.71 2.19
CA SER A 169 9.98 8.45 1.35
C SER A 169 10.44 7.50 0.25
N ALA A 170 9.91 7.67 -0.96
CA ALA A 170 10.44 7.00 -2.13
C ALA A 170 11.48 7.93 -2.78
N ALA A 171 12.67 7.41 -3.04
CA ALA A 171 13.63 8.10 -3.91
C ALA A 171 12.99 8.23 -5.30
N GLU A 172 13.36 9.30 -6.01
CA GLU A 172 12.97 9.51 -7.40
C GLU A 172 13.34 8.28 -8.24
N ARG A 173 12.39 7.85 -9.08
CA ARG A 173 12.59 6.66 -9.90
C ARG A 173 13.42 7.01 -11.12
N ARG A 174 14.50 6.28 -11.31
CA ARG A 174 15.32 6.42 -12.50
C ARG A 174 14.59 5.86 -13.70
N ILE A 175 14.79 6.53 -14.85
CA ILE A 175 14.20 6.20 -16.14
C ILE A 175 15.32 5.65 -17.01
N ALA A 176 15.06 4.55 -17.72
CA ALA A 176 16.00 4.01 -18.68
C ALA A 176 15.91 4.78 -20.02
N THR A 177 17.04 4.98 -20.68
CA THR A 177 17.06 5.43 -22.06
C THR A 177 16.59 4.32 -23.00
N VAL A 178 16.22 4.66 -24.25
CA VAL A 178 15.87 3.66 -25.29
C VAL A 178 17.02 2.66 -25.47
N ALA A 179 18.26 3.13 -25.58
CA ALA A 179 19.43 2.27 -25.70
C ALA A 179 19.61 1.32 -24.51
N GLN A 180 19.30 1.77 -23.28
CA GLN A 180 19.33 0.91 -22.10
C GLN A 180 18.21 -0.13 -22.08
N VAL A 181 17.03 0.23 -22.60
CA VAL A 181 15.93 -0.76 -22.76
C VAL A 181 16.32 -1.85 -23.77
N ASP A 182 16.93 -1.47 -24.88
CA ASP A 182 17.41 -2.44 -25.88
C ASP A 182 18.52 -3.32 -25.33
N ALA A 183 19.50 -2.74 -24.64
CA ALA A 183 20.56 -3.50 -23.97
C ALA A 183 20.00 -4.47 -22.90
N LEU A 184 19.01 -4.07 -22.13
CA LEU A 184 18.29 -4.95 -21.19
C LEU A 184 17.59 -6.10 -21.94
N ALA A 185 16.90 -5.79 -23.02
CA ALA A 185 16.16 -6.76 -23.83
C ALA A 185 17.10 -7.79 -24.47
N ASP A 186 18.29 -7.39 -24.87
CA ASP A 186 19.33 -8.28 -25.41
C ASP A 186 19.95 -9.13 -24.29
N ALA A 187 20.36 -8.52 -23.21
CA ALA A 187 21.07 -9.18 -22.11
C ALA A 187 20.21 -10.18 -21.31
N ILE A 188 18.89 -9.98 -21.23
CA ILE A 188 17.99 -10.87 -20.47
C ILE A 188 17.75 -12.21 -21.21
N GLY A 189 18.03 -12.26 -22.47
CA GLY A 189 17.85 -13.40 -23.33
C GLY A 189 16.52 -13.43 -24.09
N ILE A 190 16.53 -14.07 -25.24
CA ILE A 190 15.46 -14.05 -26.24
C ILE A 190 14.07 -14.42 -25.70
N ARG A 191 14.00 -15.34 -24.73
CA ARG A 191 12.74 -15.76 -24.07
C ARG A 191 12.08 -14.62 -23.30
N TRP A 192 12.85 -13.71 -22.71
CA TRP A 192 12.35 -12.64 -21.84
C TRP A 192 12.39 -11.27 -22.49
N ARG A 193 12.96 -11.18 -23.71
CA ARG A 193 13.12 -9.96 -24.48
C ARG A 193 11.79 -9.21 -24.63
N LEU A 194 10.74 -9.89 -25.09
CA LEU A 194 9.41 -9.27 -25.23
C LEU A 194 8.88 -8.75 -23.90
N MET A 195 9.13 -9.43 -22.77
CA MET A 195 8.68 -8.97 -21.46
C MET A 195 9.28 -7.61 -21.09
N VAL A 196 10.56 -7.37 -21.42
CA VAL A 196 11.21 -6.07 -21.22
C VAL A 196 10.53 -4.99 -22.07
N TYR A 197 10.29 -5.27 -23.33
CA TYR A 197 9.64 -4.32 -24.23
C TYR A 197 8.20 -4.01 -23.82
N LEU A 198 7.43 -4.99 -23.39
CA LEU A 198 6.07 -4.76 -22.89
C LEU A 198 6.06 -3.99 -21.56
N GLY A 199 7.07 -4.18 -20.71
CA GLY A 199 7.26 -3.36 -19.52
C GLY A 199 7.54 -1.89 -19.84
N ALA A 200 8.39 -1.63 -20.86
CA ALA A 200 8.80 -0.29 -21.26
C ALA A 200 7.80 0.39 -22.21
N TYR A 201 7.38 -0.28 -23.26
CA TYR A 201 6.58 0.36 -24.32
C TYR A 201 5.08 0.03 -24.23
N GLY A 202 4.69 -1.00 -23.45
CA GLY A 202 3.30 -1.33 -23.13
C GLY A 202 2.84 -0.89 -21.74
N PRO A 203 3.64 -0.14 -20.99
CA PRO A 203 3.73 0.11 -19.53
C PRO A 203 2.94 -0.89 -18.65
N MET A 204 3.17 -2.19 -18.90
CA MET A 204 2.48 -3.27 -18.22
C MET A 204 3.12 -3.58 -16.85
N ARG A 205 2.28 -3.98 -15.90
CA ARG A 205 2.74 -4.43 -14.58
C ARG A 205 3.28 -5.87 -14.66
N PRO A 206 4.25 -6.26 -13.82
CA PRO A 206 4.76 -7.64 -13.80
C PRO A 206 3.67 -8.70 -13.63
N GLU A 207 2.67 -8.41 -12.82
CA GLU A 207 1.54 -9.29 -12.56
C GLU A 207 0.57 -9.41 -13.76
N GLU A 208 0.43 -8.35 -14.55
CA GLU A 208 -0.34 -8.34 -15.80
C GLU A 208 0.36 -9.16 -16.86
N LEU A 209 1.70 -9.02 -16.97
CA LEU A 209 2.50 -9.85 -17.86
C LEU A 209 2.47 -11.33 -17.47
N ALA A 210 2.43 -11.63 -16.16
CA ALA A 210 2.35 -13.00 -15.70
C ALA A 210 1.02 -13.69 -16.01
N GLY A 211 -0.08 -12.93 -16.04
CA GLY A 211 -1.41 -13.44 -16.37
C GLY A 211 -1.80 -13.30 -17.84
N LEU A 212 -0.90 -12.78 -18.69
CA LEU A 212 -1.20 -12.53 -20.10
C LEU A 212 -1.39 -13.84 -20.87
N ARG A 213 -2.52 -13.97 -21.56
CA ARG A 213 -2.88 -15.14 -22.37
C ARG A 213 -2.75 -14.85 -23.86
N ARG A 214 -2.60 -15.93 -24.69
CA ARG A 214 -2.50 -15.77 -26.16
C ARG A 214 -3.69 -15.04 -26.75
N ARG A 215 -4.92 -15.36 -26.32
CA ARG A 215 -6.17 -14.71 -26.77
C ARG A 215 -6.21 -13.20 -26.52
N ASP A 216 -5.37 -12.71 -25.61
CA ASP A 216 -5.32 -11.30 -25.27
C ASP A 216 -4.34 -10.51 -26.15
N VAL A 217 -3.59 -11.19 -27.04
CA VAL A 217 -2.60 -10.60 -27.93
C VAL A 217 -3.03 -10.69 -29.38
N ASP A 218 -3.38 -9.57 -29.94
CA ASP A 218 -3.70 -9.42 -31.37
C ASP A 218 -2.43 -8.92 -32.11
N VAL A 219 -1.81 -9.83 -32.85
CA VAL A 219 -0.54 -9.57 -33.55
C VAL A 219 -0.74 -8.67 -34.76
N ASP A 220 -1.89 -8.81 -35.44
CA ASP A 220 -2.17 -8.08 -36.67
C ASP A 220 -2.43 -6.60 -36.42
N ASN A 221 -3.14 -6.31 -35.35
CA ASN A 221 -3.43 -4.94 -34.91
C ASN A 221 -2.45 -4.42 -33.87
N LEU A 222 -1.51 -5.24 -33.40
CA LEU A 222 -0.56 -4.93 -32.32
C LEU A 222 -1.24 -4.42 -31.05
N VAL A 223 -2.29 -5.15 -30.64
CA VAL A 223 -3.11 -4.81 -29.50
C VAL A 223 -2.96 -5.87 -28.41
N ILE A 224 -2.80 -5.43 -27.17
CA ILE A 224 -2.88 -6.29 -25.98
C ILE A 224 -4.07 -5.86 -25.13
N ARG A 225 -4.91 -6.84 -24.77
CA ARG A 225 -6.02 -6.65 -23.84
C ARG A 225 -5.63 -7.11 -22.45
N VAL A 226 -5.38 -6.19 -21.56
CA VAL A 226 -5.07 -6.49 -20.15
C VAL A 226 -6.37 -6.74 -19.41
N ARG A 227 -6.60 -7.97 -18.93
CA ARG A 227 -7.85 -8.38 -18.27
C ARG A 227 -7.62 -8.92 -16.87
N VAL A 228 -6.49 -9.57 -16.65
CA VAL A 228 -6.16 -10.34 -15.44
C VAL A 228 -4.78 -9.97 -14.94
N ALA A 229 -4.61 -10.04 -13.65
CA ALA A 229 -3.30 -9.98 -13.01
C ALA A 229 -3.08 -11.29 -12.22
N GLU A 230 -1.88 -11.87 -12.33
CA GLU A 230 -1.48 -13.07 -11.58
C GLU A 230 -0.32 -12.77 -10.63
N PRO A 231 -0.58 -12.18 -9.45
CA PRO A 231 0.46 -11.94 -8.47
C PRO A 231 1.03 -13.26 -7.91
N GLU A 232 2.34 -13.31 -7.74
CA GLU A 232 2.99 -14.41 -7.03
C GLU A 232 2.91 -14.17 -5.52
N ARG A 233 2.31 -15.10 -4.77
CA ARG A 233 2.24 -15.10 -3.31
C ARG A 233 3.60 -15.42 -2.68
N THR A 234 3.72 -15.23 -1.38
CA THR A 234 4.93 -15.54 -0.59
C THR A 234 5.33 -17.02 -0.68
N ASN A 235 4.35 -17.93 -0.78
CA ASN A 235 4.57 -19.37 -1.00
C ASN A 235 4.92 -19.71 -2.46
N GLY A 236 4.98 -18.73 -3.35
CA GLY A 236 5.28 -18.87 -4.77
C GLY A 236 4.16 -19.40 -5.65
N LYS A 237 2.97 -19.63 -5.11
CA LYS A 237 1.78 -19.91 -5.91
C LYS A 237 1.29 -18.61 -6.57
N ARG A 238 0.71 -18.73 -7.76
CA ARG A 238 0.00 -17.65 -8.43
C ARG A 238 -1.48 -17.92 -8.40
N ALA A 239 -2.27 -16.88 -8.27
CA ALA A 239 -3.70 -16.96 -8.39
C ALA A 239 -4.15 -15.84 -9.33
N PRO A 240 -4.90 -16.18 -10.42
CA PRO A 240 -5.50 -15.16 -11.26
C PRO A 240 -6.51 -14.36 -10.45
N GLY A 241 -6.53 -13.08 -10.65
CA GLY A 241 -7.45 -12.17 -9.99
C GLY A 241 -7.73 -10.95 -10.88
N PRO A 242 -8.68 -10.12 -10.50
CA PRO A 242 -8.94 -8.87 -11.21
C PRO A 242 -7.67 -8.00 -11.16
N THR A 243 -7.58 -7.08 -12.10
CA THR A 243 -6.57 -6.02 -12.05
C THR A 243 -6.77 -5.17 -10.78
N LYS A 244 -5.70 -4.52 -10.31
CA LYS A 244 -5.69 -3.75 -9.04
C LYS A 244 -6.79 -2.68 -8.95
N SER A 245 -7.34 -2.25 -10.08
CA SER A 245 -8.43 -1.27 -10.20
C SER A 245 -9.16 -1.51 -11.52
N ASP A 246 -10.38 -1.02 -11.66
CA ASP A 246 -11.17 -1.11 -12.90
C ASP A 246 -10.41 -0.51 -14.09
N ALA A 247 -9.69 0.59 -13.90
CA ALA A 247 -8.80 1.18 -14.91
C ALA A 247 -7.65 0.24 -15.34
N GLY A 248 -7.38 -0.83 -14.58
CA GLY A 248 -6.40 -1.84 -14.95
C GLY A 248 -6.82 -2.70 -16.13
N ALA A 249 -8.12 -2.96 -16.30
CA ALA A 249 -8.68 -3.60 -17.49
C ALA A 249 -8.64 -2.59 -18.65
N ARG A 250 -7.79 -2.83 -19.63
CA ARG A 250 -7.52 -1.86 -20.71
C ARG A 250 -6.99 -2.50 -21.97
N VAL A 251 -7.01 -1.71 -23.02
CA VAL A 251 -6.37 -2.01 -24.29
C VAL A 251 -5.06 -1.22 -24.40
N VAL A 252 -3.99 -1.90 -24.79
CA VAL A 252 -2.68 -1.31 -25.02
C VAL A 252 -2.30 -1.53 -26.48
N VAL A 253 -2.19 -0.46 -27.25
CA VAL A 253 -1.66 -0.48 -28.62
C VAL A 253 -0.15 -0.42 -28.58
N LEU A 254 0.53 -1.35 -29.23
CA LEU A 254 1.98 -1.45 -29.24
C LEU A 254 2.59 -0.71 -30.42
N PRO A 255 3.80 -0.16 -30.29
CA PRO A 255 4.54 0.41 -31.40
C PRO A 255 4.81 -0.63 -32.53
N PRO A 256 4.73 -0.22 -33.82
CA PRO A 256 4.85 -1.14 -34.95
C PRO A 256 6.15 -1.97 -34.99
N PHE A 257 7.26 -1.44 -34.47
CA PHE A 257 8.55 -2.14 -34.46
C PHE A 257 8.53 -3.43 -33.61
N LEU A 258 7.58 -3.57 -32.67
CA LEU A 258 7.44 -4.75 -31.82
C LEU A 258 6.77 -5.95 -32.53
N ARG A 259 6.21 -5.79 -33.72
CA ARG A 259 5.48 -6.85 -34.44
C ARG A 259 6.28 -8.16 -34.56
N LYS A 260 7.52 -8.05 -35.00
CA LYS A 260 8.41 -9.23 -35.15
C LYS A 260 8.71 -9.89 -33.81
N GLU A 261 8.90 -9.09 -32.77
CA GLU A 261 9.18 -9.58 -31.42
C GLU A 261 7.97 -10.31 -30.82
N VAL A 262 6.77 -9.74 -30.97
CA VAL A 262 5.52 -10.36 -30.48
C VAL A 262 5.28 -11.69 -31.20
N LYS A 263 5.36 -11.69 -32.55
CA LYS A 263 5.16 -12.91 -33.34
C LYS A 263 6.17 -14.00 -32.94
N ARG A 264 7.46 -13.69 -32.93
CA ARG A 264 8.52 -14.63 -32.55
C ARG A 264 8.28 -15.21 -31.14
N HIS A 265 7.92 -14.36 -30.18
CA HIS A 265 7.69 -14.82 -28.82
C HIS A 265 6.49 -15.78 -28.73
N LEU A 266 5.40 -15.46 -29.38
CA LEU A 266 4.22 -16.33 -29.42
C LEU A 266 4.54 -17.67 -30.11
N ASP A 267 5.31 -17.68 -31.18
CA ASP A 267 5.64 -18.89 -31.92
C ASP A 267 6.59 -19.81 -31.14
N TRP A 268 7.55 -19.25 -30.43
CA TRP A 268 8.65 -20.02 -29.82
C TRP A 268 8.50 -20.31 -28.33
N PHE A 269 7.85 -19.44 -27.58
CA PHE A 269 7.89 -19.48 -26.12
C PHE A 269 6.55 -19.52 -25.42
N ALA A 270 5.50 -19.01 -26.01
CA ALA A 270 4.17 -19.03 -25.40
C ALA A 270 3.54 -20.42 -25.44
N GLU A 271 2.76 -20.76 -24.42
CA GLU A 271 1.94 -21.98 -24.41
C GLU A 271 0.97 -21.99 -25.62
N LYS A 272 0.61 -23.16 -26.07
CA LYS A 272 -0.35 -23.32 -27.17
C LYS A 272 -1.80 -23.12 -26.69
N GLY A 273 -2.67 -22.83 -27.67
CA GLY A 273 -4.10 -22.59 -27.41
C GLY A 273 -4.41 -21.17 -26.90
N PRO A 274 -5.67 -20.76 -26.96
CA PRO A 274 -6.09 -19.39 -26.66
C PRO A 274 -5.84 -19.01 -25.17
N ASP A 275 -5.96 -19.95 -24.26
CA ASP A 275 -5.75 -19.76 -22.83
C ASP A 275 -4.29 -19.96 -22.38
N GLY A 276 -3.38 -20.32 -23.29
CA GLY A 276 -1.97 -20.51 -23.00
C GLY A 276 -1.31 -19.22 -22.53
N LEU A 277 -0.45 -19.34 -21.51
CA LEU A 277 0.33 -18.20 -20.99
C LEU A 277 1.31 -17.70 -22.04
N VAL A 278 1.38 -16.39 -22.19
CA VAL A 278 2.38 -15.76 -23.07
C VAL A 278 3.79 -15.93 -22.48
N PHE A 279 3.93 -15.76 -21.16
CA PHE A 279 5.24 -15.87 -20.49
C PHE A 279 5.30 -17.08 -19.58
N VAL A 280 6.10 -18.06 -19.99
CA VAL A 280 6.36 -19.28 -19.22
C VAL A 280 7.86 -19.45 -18.94
N GLY A 281 8.16 -20.13 -17.85
CA GLY A 281 9.52 -20.50 -17.49
C GLY A 281 10.14 -21.52 -18.46
N GLU A 282 11.44 -21.76 -18.34
CA GLU A 282 12.19 -22.68 -19.21
C GLU A 282 11.67 -24.12 -19.17
N LYS A 283 11.02 -24.50 -18.08
CA LYS A 283 10.43 -25.85 -17.85
C LYS A 283 8.92 -25.89 -18.15
N GLY A 284 8.36 -24.92 -18.85
CA GLY A 284 6.94 -24.87 -19.21
C GLY A 284 6.00 -24.42 -18.09
N ALA A 285 6.46 -24.22 -16.87
CA ALA A 285 5.62 -23.70 -15.78
C ALA A 285 5.61 -22.17 -15.75
N ALA A 286 4.64 -21.59 -15.05
CA ALA A 286 4.61 -20.14 -14.78
C ALA A 286 5.94 -19.69 -14.19
N PHE A 287 6.48 -18.60 -14.69
CA PHE A 287 7.79 -18.12 -14.26
C PHE A 287 7.78 -17.66 -12.79
N ARG A 288 8.88 -17.90 -12.09
CA ARG A 288 9.07 -17.53 -10.69
C ARG A 288 9.81 -16.20 -10.60
N ARG A 289 9.32 -15.31 -9.75
CA ARG A 289 9.92 -13.98 -9.51
C ARG A 289 11.39 -14.08 -9.05
N THR A 290 11.71 -15.08 -8.25
CA THR A 290 13.09 -15.31 -7.77
C THR A 290 14.04 -15.70 -8.91
N THR A 291 13.61 -16.60 -9.81
CA THR A 291 14.41 -17.04 -10.96
C THR A 291 14.56 -15.93 -11.98
N PHE A 292 13.45 -15.25 -12.32
CA PHE A 292 13.47 -14.08 -13.19
C PHE A 292 14.34 -12.96 -12.61
N GLY A 293 14.25 -12.71 -11.31
CA GLY A 293 15.01 -11.67 -10.62
C GLY A 293 16.54 -11.89 -10.70
N ARG A 294 17.02 -13.12 -10.77
CA ARG A 294 18.46 -13.39 -11.01
C ARG A 294 18.88 -12.97 -12.41
N LYS A 295 18.09 -13.35 -13.43
CA LYS A 295 18.34 -12.95 -14.83
C LYS A 295 18.25 -11.43 -15.00
N TRP A 296 17.25 -10.82 -14.35
CA TRP A 296 17.06 -9.36 -14.34
C TRP A 296 18.26 -8.60 -13.79
N ARG A 297 18.80 -9.01 -12.65
CA ARG A 297 19.97 -8.34 -12.05
C ARG A 297 21.18 -8.34 -12.97
N ARG A 298 21.46 -9.49 -13.61
CA ARG A 298 22.55 -9.60 -14.57
C ARG A 298 22.32 -8.73 -15.80
N ALA A 299 21.12 -8.78 -16.39
CA ALA A 299 20.78 -7.96 -17.56
C ALA A 299 20.86 -6.47 -17.27
N ARG A 300 20.36 -6.05 -16.09
CA ARG A 300 20.43 -4.67 -15.60
C ARG A 300 21.89 -4.18 -15.51
N GLU A 301 22.77 -4.97 -14.96
CA GLU A 301 24.20 -4.68 -14.84
C GLU A 301 24.85 -4.50 -16.21
N ILE A 302 24.60 -5.42 -17.15
CA ILE A 302 25.08 -5.35 -18.54
C ILE A 302 24.56 -4.08 -19.24
N ALA A 303 23.31 -3.69 -18.99
CA ALA A 303 22.70 -2.49 -19.55
C ALA A 303 23.16 -1.18 -18.87
N GLY A 304 24.08 -1.23 -17.92
CA GLY A 304 24.60 -0.04 -17.21
C GLY A 304 23.56 0.67 -16.36
N LEU A 305 22.52 -0.05 -15.89
CA LEU A 305 21.49 0.51 -15.03
C LEU A 305 21.83 0.29 -13.54
N PRO A 306 21.47 1.24 -12.65
CA PRO A 306 21.84 1.19 -11.24
C PRO A 306 21.16 0.04 -10.49
N ASP A 307 21.77 -0.39 -9.39
CA ASP A 307 21.30 -1.50 -8.55
C ASP A 307 19.85 -1.38 -8.08
N GLY A 308 19.36 -0.20 -7.88
CA GLY A 308 17.98 0.08 -7.49
C GLY A 308 16.96 -0.02 -8.62
N PHE A 309 17.38 -0.15 -9.89
CA PHE A 309 16.47 -0.22 -11.04
C PHE A 309 15.78 -1.59 -11.08
N ARG A 310 14.47 -1.60 -10.92
CA ARG A 310 13.63 -2.79 -10.87
C ARG A 310 12.91 -2.99 -12.20
N PHE A 311 12.45 -4.20 -12.47
CA PHE A 311 11.61 -4.46 -13.64
C PHE A 311 10.37 -3.52 -13.71
N TYR A 312 9.77 -3.22 -12.55
CA TYR A 312 8.66 -2.28 -12.46
C TYR A 312 9.02 -0.85 -12.94
N ASP A 313 10.30 -0.47 -12.87
CA ASP A 313 10.75 0.86 -13.27
C ASP A 313 10.74 1.04 -14.80
N LEU A 314 10.65 -0.07 -15.58
CA LEU A 314 10.34 -0.01 -17.01
C LEU A 314 8.99 0.64 -17.28
N ARG A 315 8.01 0.41 -16.43
CA ARG A 315 6.71 1.07 -16.54
C ARG A 315 6.83 2.58 -16.31
N HIS A 316 7.71 3.02 -15.42
CA HIS A 316 8.03 4.44 -15.23
C HIS A 316 8.69 5.01 -16.49
N THR A 317 9.62 4.25 -17.08
CA THR A 317 10.23 4.57 -18.38
C THR A 317 9.16 4.74 -19.46
N GLY A 318 8.22 3.81 -19.56
CA GLY A 318 7.13 3.86 -20.54
C GLY A 318 6.21 5.06 -20.38
N HIS A 319 5.92 5.45 -19.15
CA HIS A 319 5.17 6.69 -18.88
C HIS A 319 5.91 7.92 -19.42
N THR A 320 7.17 8.08 -19.05
CA THR A 320 7.98 9.23 -19.47
C THR A 320 8.15 9.26 -20.98
N LEU A 321 8.44 8.12 -21.63
CA LEU A 321 8.55 8.04 -23.07
C LEU A 321 7.23 8.37 -23.78
N SER A 322 6.08 7.92 -23.26
CA SER A 322 4.77 8.29 -23.79
C SER A 322 4.51 9.80 -23.68
N THR A 323 4.82 10.41 -22.54
CA THR A 323 4.69 11.86 -22.36
C THR A 323 5.61 12.62 -23.33
N ARG A 324 6.85 12.17 -23.50
CA ARG A 324 7.81 12.78 -24.45
C ARG A 324 7.36 12.64 -25.92
N SER A 325 6.65 11.57 -26.26
CA SER A 325 6.05 11.40 -27.61
C SER A 325 4.80 12.25 -27.86
N GLY A 326 4.40 13.11 -26.91
CA GLY A 326 3.26 14.01 -27.05
C GLY A 326 1.95 13.48 -26.47
N ALA A 327 1.95 12.33 -25.80
CA ALA A 327 0.75 11.81 -25.13
C ALA A 327 0.28 12.75 -24.02
N THR A 328 -1.03 13.00 -23.98
CA THR A 328 -1.65 13.77 -22.90
C THR A 328 -1.58 13.01 -21.56
N LEU A 329 -1.84 13.71 -20.46
CA LEU A 329 -1.96 13.05 -19.13
C LEU A 329 -3.01 11.92 -19.19
N ARG A 330 -4.14 12.17 -19.85
CA ARG A 330 -5.21 11.18 -19.99
C ARG A 330 -4.77 9.96 -20.78
N ASP A 331 -4.09 10.15 -21.91
CA ASP A 331 -3.56 9.03 -22.72
C ASP A 331 -2.58 8.19 -21.92
N THR A 332 -1.68 8.83 -21.18
CA THR A 332 -0.71 8.16 -20.31
C THR A 332 -1.39 7.35 -19.21
N MET A 333 -2.42 7.91 -18.59
CA MET A 333 -3.23 7.21 -17.58
C MET A 333 -3.94 5.99 -18.15
N VAL A 334 -4.59 6.13 -19.32
CA VAL A 334 -5.30 5.04 -19.99
C VAL A 334 -4.32 3.93 -20.37
N ARG A 335 -3.21 4.26 -21.06
CA ARG A 335 -2.19 3.25 -21.45
C ARG A 335 -1.67 2.46 -20.27
N ALA A 336 -1.49 3.11 -19.14
CA ALA A 336 -0.96 2.48 -17.94
C ALA A 336 -2.03 1.87 -17.02
N GLY A 337 -3.29 2.13 -17.23
CA GLY A 337 -4.35 1.70 -16.30
C GLY A 337 -4.15 2.31 -14.92
N GLN A 338 -4.10 3.65 -14.87
CA GLN A 338 -4.02 4.43 -13.63
C GLN A 338 -5.30 5.21 -13.43
N SER A 339 -5.88 5.10 -12.24
CA SER A 339 -7.07 5.86 -11.83
C SER A 339 -6.72 7.18 -11.11
N SER A 340 -5.48 7.34 -10.65
CA SER A 340 -5.04 8.50 -9.86
C SER A 340 -4.21 9.45 -10.71
N GLU A 341 -4.71 10.67 -10.94
CA GLU A 341 -3.97 11.77 -11.57
C GLU A 341 -2.68 12.11 -10.82
N LYS A 342 -2.73 12.14 -9.48
CA LYS A 342 -1.54 12.37 -8.64
C LYS A 342 -0.42 11.37 -8.91
N ALA A 343 -0.76 10.10 -9.18
CA ALA A 343 0.22 9.09 -9.52
C ALA A 343 0.76 9.25 -10.95
N ALA A 344 -0.01 9.81 -11.87
CA ALA A 344 0.40 10.06 -13.25
C ALA A 344 1.24 11.34 -13.38
N LEU A 345 0.91 12.38 -12.61
CA LEU A 345 1.67 13.65 -12.56
C LEU A 345 3.13 13.47 -12.11
N ILE A 346 3.43 12.43 -11.35
CA ILE A 346 4.82 12.09 -10.94
C ILE A 346 5.75 11.89 -12.17
N TYR A 347 5.19 11.58 -13.34
CA TYR A 347 5.94 11.34 -14.58
C TYR A 347 5.97 12.53 -15.53
N GLN A 348 5.28 13.59 -15.20
CA GLN A 348 5.27 14.83 -15.98
C GLN A 348 6.30 15.81 -15.42
N HIS A 349 7.58 15.43 -15.47
CA HIS A 349 8.66 16.36 -15.16
C HIS A 349 8.82 17.34 -16.31
N SER A 350 8.68 18.61 -16.01
CA SER A 350 9.01 19.70 -16.92
C SER A 350 10.41 20.21 -16.55
N ASP A 351 11.42 19.57 -17.13
CA ASP A 351 12.79 20.06 -17.11
C ASP A 351 13.04 21.08 -18.24
N GLU A 352 14.19 21.73 -18.23
CA GLU A 352 14.54 22.76 -19.23
C GLU A 352 14.60 22.18 -20.64
N ASP A 353 15.02 20.92 -20.81
CA ASP A 353 15.06 20.23 -22.10
C ASP A 353 13.65 20.01 -22.63
N ARG A 354 12.70 19.61 -21.75
CA ARG A 354 11.29 19.49 -22.13
C ARG A 354 10.67 20.83 -22.54
N GLN A 355 11.03 21.94 -21.86
CA GLN A 355 10.56 23.26 -22.26
C GLN A 355 11.08 23.66 -23.66
N ARG A 356 12.33 23.30 -23.98
CA ARG A 356 12.88 23.51 -25.34
C ARG A 356 12.15 22.67 -26.38
N GLU A 357 11.87 21.40 -26.13
CA GLU A 357 11.08 20.54 -27.01
C GLU A 357 9.68 21.12 -27.27
N VAL A 358 8.99 21.59 -26.24
CA VAL A 358 7.66 22.22 -26.35
C VAL A 358 7.74 23.50 -27.19
N ALA A 359 8.75 24.34 -26.95
CA ALA A 359 8.95 25.57 -27.70
C ALA A 359 9.25 25.30 -29.19
N ALA A 360 10.07 24.30 -29.50
CA ALA A 360 10.33 23.86 -30.88
C ALA A 360 9.06 23.35 -31.57
N GLY A 361 8.28 22.51 -30.89
CA GLY A 361 7.00 22.02 -31.42
C GLY A 361 5.98 23.12 -31.69
N LEU A 362 5.94 24.16 -30.84
CA LEU A 362 5.11 25.35 -31.09
C LEU A 362 5.58 26.14 -32.33
N ASP A 363 6.89 26.30 -32.49
CA ASP A 363 7.45 26.98 -33.68
C ASP A 363 7.10 26.24 -34.97
N ASP A 364 7.25 24.90 -34.98
CA ASP A 364 6.89 24.06 -36.11
C ASP A 364 5.38 24.16 -36.46
N LEU A 365 4.53 24.13 -35.44
CA LEU A 365 3.08 24.25 -35.61
C LEU A 365 2.69 25.62 -36.19
N VAL A 366 3.27 26.70 -35.70
CA VAL A 366 3.03 28.07 -36.19
C VAL A 366 3.54 28.23 -37.61
N ARG A 367 4.73 27.68 -37.95
CA ARG A 367 5.27 27.71 -39.31
C ARG A 367 4.39 26.97 -40.31
N ALA A 368 3.93 25.78 -39.94
CA ALA A 368 3.03 24.97 -40.75
C ALA A 368 1.71 25.72 -41.06
N GLU A 369 1.13 26.36 -40.03
CA GLU A 369 -0.13 27.09 -40.20
C GLU A 369 0.05 28.34 -41.04
N ARG A 370 1.12 29.10 -40.86
CA ARG A 370 1.46 30.27 -41.71
C ARG A 370 1.73 29.88 -43.15
N ALA A 371 2.32 28.70 -43.39
CA ALA A 371 2.56 28.18 -44.73
C ALA A 371 1.25 27.84 -45.47
N LYS A 372 0.24 27.30 -44.75
CA LYS A 372 -1.10 27.06 -45.32
C LYS A 372 -1.80 28.35 -45.72
N GLN A 373 -1.69 29.40 -44.91
CA GLN A 373 -2.30 30.72 -45.20
C GLN A 373 -1.62 31.47 -46.35
N ARG A 374 -0.37 31.11 -46.70
CA ARG A 374 0.40 31.74 -47.81
C ARG A 374 0.20 31.07 -49.17
N LYS A 375 -0.53 29.96 -49.27
CA LYS A 375 -0.91 29.38 -50.55
C LYS A 375 -2.16 30.11 -51.05
N PRO A 376 -2.08 30.98 -52.10
CA PRO A 376 -3.26 31.53 -52.72
C PRO A 376 -4.02 30.38 -53.40
N GLY A 377 -5.35 30.37 -53.31
CA GLY A 377 -6.24 29.49 -54.05
C GLY A 377 -6.17 29.72 -55.55
#